data_a90907d6cd7888e78f1b80887cdc13dc
#
_entry.id   a90907d6cd7888e78f1b80887cdc13dc
#
_cell.length_a   1.000
_cell.length_b   1.000
_cell.length_c   1.000
_cell.angle_alpha   90.00
_cell.angle_beta   90.00
_cell.angle_gamma   90.00
#
_symmetry.space_group_name_H-M   'P 1'
#
loop_
_entity.id
_entity.type
_entity.pdbx_description
1 polymer ?
#
loop_
_entity_poly.entity_id
_entity_poly.type
_entity_poly.pdbx_seq_one_letter_code
_entity_poly.pdbx_strand_id
1 'polypeptide(L)'
;MLAPALKRLDVHAAREEDLAAALALVTLEQQKNPWLTRMPELLRDAVSKPKGESRACVAIRDGELIGFGAFGVVAGTLSTGTIYGVIVAPRSRRAGIGQRILFHMAGELATAGVRVIFAEVPGDPCVMRYRALLISYGFMEEARIEDYYRDGVPQIISRFDL
;
A
#
# COMPACT_ATOMS: atom_id res chain seq x y z
N MET A 1 -8.80 2.82 -38.72
CA MET A 1 -9.22 2.91 -37.32
C MET A 1 -7.97 2.76 -36.44
N LEU A 2 -7.51 3.84 -35.85
CA LEU A 2 -6.40 3.78 -34.88
C LEU A 2 -6.92 3.05 -33.64
N ALA A 3 -6.23 1.97 -33.23
CA ALA A 3 -6.50 1.31 -31.96
C ALA A 3 -6.43 2.35 -30.84
N PRO A 4 -7.37 2.34 -29.87
CA PRO A 4 -7.29 3.26 -28.75
C PRO A 4 -5.93 3.07 -28.08
N ALA A 5 -5.17 4.13 -27.92
CA ALA A 5 -3.90 4.11 -27.22
C ALA A 5 -4.13 3.43 -25.86
N LEU A 6 -3.43 2.33 -25.61
CA LEU A 6 -3.49 1.62 -24.34
C LEU A 6 -3.22 2.66 -23.23
N LYS A 7 -4.22 2.92 -22.42
CA LYS A 7 -4.13 3.85 -21.29
C LYS A 7 -2.97 3.44 -20.41
N ARG A 8 -1.89 4.21 -20.47
CA ARG A 8 -0.64 3.87 -19.78
C ARG A 8 -0.80 4.10 -18.28
N LEU A 9 -0.69 3.01 -17.53
CA LEU A 9 -0.58 3.09 -16.08
C LEU A 9 0.87 3.38 -15.71
N ASP A 10 1.10 4.48 -15.01
CA ASP A 10 2.39 4.85 -14.42
C ASP A 10 2.34 4.66 -12.89
N VAL A 11 3.32 3.97 -12.33
CA VAL A 11 3.48 3.80 -10.88
C VAL A 11 4.87 4.28 -10.51
N HIS A 12 4.94 5.28 -9.65
CA HIS A 12 6.21 5.89 -9.24
C HIS A 12 6.20 6.31 -7.77
N ALA A 13 7.38 6.59 -7.21
CA ALA A 13 7.51 7.14 -5.86
C ALA A 13 6.75 8.45 -5.75
N ALA A 14 5.96 8.61 -4.68
CA ALA A 14 5.17 9.81 -4.46
C ALA A 14 6.05 11.05 -4.34
N ARG A 15 5.64 12.14 -5.00
CA ARG A 15 6.32 13.43 -5.03
C ARG A 15 5.42 14.51 -4.42
N GLU A 16 5.99 15.69 -4.18
CA GLU A 16 5.24 16.83 -3.65
C GLU A 16 4.00 17.16 -4.51
N GLU A 17 4.13 17.08 -5.82
CA GLU A 17 3.04 17.33 -6.78
C GLU A 17 1.87 16.34 -6.66
N ASP A 18 2.13 15.12 -6.14
CA ASP A 18 1.13 14.07 -5.97
C ASP A 18 0.38 14.20 -4.64
N LEU A 19 0.95 14.93 -3.68
CA LEU A 19 0.54 14.91 -2.27
C LEU A 19 -0.94 15.29 -2.09
N ALA A 20 -1.39 16.35 -2.73
CA ALA A 20 -2.77 16.83 -2.60
C ALA A 20 -3.79 15.78 -3.10
N ALA A 21 -3.55 15.20 -4.27
CA ALA A 21 -4.43 14.19 -4.86
C ALA A 21 -4.40 12.87 -4.05
N ALA A 22 -3.24 12.46 -3.58
CA ALA A 22 -3.10 11.26 -2.75
C ALA A 22 -3.79 11.44 -1.39
N LEU A 23 -3.65 12.58 -0.72
CA LEU A 23 -4.35 12.90 0.51
C LEU A 23 -5.87 12.91 0.32
N ALA A 24 -6.37 13.47 -0.79
CA ALA A 24 -7.80 13.45 -1.10
C ALA A 24 -8.34 12.03 -1.23
N LEU A 25 -7.61 11.13 -1.93
CA LEU A 25 -7.98 9.73 -2.04
C LEU A 25 -7.98 9.02 -0.68
N VAL A 26 -6.95 9.22 0.13
CA VAL A 26 -6.84 8.65 1.48
C VAL A 26 -8.00 9.13 2.36
N THR A 27 -8.30 10.42 2.37
CA THR A 27 -9.39 11.01 3.16
C THR A 27 -10.74 10.41 2.78
N LEU A 28 -11.00 10.22 1.49
CA LEU A 28 -12.22 9.61 1.00
C LEU A 28 -12.37 8.16 1.49
N GLU A 29 -11.31 7.38 1.46
CA GLU A 29 -11.31 6.00 1.91
C GLU A 29 -11.37 5.88 3.44
N GLN A 30 -10.77 6.81 4.19
CA GLN A 30 -10.85 6.83 5.65
C GLN A 30 -12.30 6.90 6.19
N GLN A 31 -13.21 7.52 5.45
CA GLN A 31 -14.62 7.57 5.82
C GLN A 31 -15.27 6.19 5.89
N LYS A 32 -14.72 5.22 5.15
CA LYS A 32 -15.22 3.84 5.08
C LYS A 32 -14.33 2.84 5.81
N ASN A 33 -13.10 3.22 6.09
CA ASN A 33 -12.11 2.35 6.68
C ASN A 33 -11.35 3.06 7.82
N PRO A 34 -11.76 2.85 9.08
CA PRO A 34 -11.14 3.53 10.22
C PRO A 34 -9.69 3.11 10.47
N TRP A 35 -9.23 2.03 9.85
CA TRP A 35 -7.85 1.52 10.02
C TRP A 35 -6.81 2.30 9.23
N LEU A 36 -7.21 3.25 8.37
CA LEU A 36 -6.32 4.07 7.55
C LEU A 36 -5.84 5.36 8.26
N THR A 37 -5.94 5.44 9.57
CA THR A 37 -5.65 6.66 10.35
C THR A 37 -4.23 7.19 10.17
N ARG A 38 -3.25 6.31 9.98
CA ARG A 38 -1.83 6.68 9.82
C ARG A 38 -1.43 7.03 8.39
N MET A 39 -2.26 6.76 7.40
CA MET A 39 -1.90 6.94 5.99
C MET A 39 -1.53 8.38 5.61
N PRO A 40 -2.24 9.42 6.06
CA PRO A 40 -1.85 10.81 5.76
C PRO A 40 -0.48 11.21 6.30
N GLU A 41 -0.15 10.76 7.51
CA GLU A 41 1.15 11.01 8.13
C GLU A 41 2.27 10.30 7.38
N LEU A 42 2.10 9.02 7.11
CA LEU A 42 3.07 8.21 6.34
C LEU A 42 3.35 8.80 4.96
N LEU A 43 2.30 9.30 4.28
CA LEU A 43 2.44 9.94 2.98
C LEU A 43 3.25 11.24 3.06
N ARG A 44 2.96 12.11 4.03
CA ARG A 44 3.70 13.37 4.22
C ARG A 44 5.16 13.11 4.58
N ASP A 45 5.42 12.15 5.46
CA ASP A 45 6.78 11.78 5.85
C ASP A 45 7.57 11.20 4.66
N ALA A 46 6.96 10.33 3.88
CA ALA A 46 7.57 9.74 2.69
C ALA A 46 7.93 10.79 1.63
N VAL A 47 7.08 11.80 1.42
CA VAL A 47 7.34 12.87 0.45
C VAL A 47 8.41 13.84 0.97
N SER A 48 8.37 14.18 2.26
CA SER A 48 9.37 15.09 2.86
C SER A 48 10.75 14.45 3.02
N LYS A 49 10.81 13.12 3.15
CA LYS A 49 12.05 12.35 3.33
C LYS A 49 12.11 11.16 2.38
N PRO A 50 12.33 11.37 1.06
CA PRO A 50 12.22 10.30 0.05
C PRO A 50 13.15 9.10 0.25
N LYS A 51 14.24 9.26 1.02
CA LYS A 51 15.17 8.18 1.39
C LYS A 51 15.00 7.72 2.85
N GLY A 52 13.92 8.14 3.50
CA GLY A 52 13.59 7.76 4.87
C GLY A 52 13.09 6.32 4.99
N GLU A 53 12.73 5.95 6.22
CA GLU A 53 12.15 4.63 6.52
C GLU A 53 10.75 4.49 5.92
N SER A 54 9.94 5.55 5.98
CA SER A 54 8.62 5.60 5.35
C SER A 54 8.74 5.99 3.89
N ARG A 55 8.06 5.26 3.02
CA ARG A 55 8.01 5.47 1.57
C ARG A 55 6.56 5.41 1.09
N ALA A 56 6.31 6.04 -0.03
CA ALA A 56 5.01 6.01 -0.68
C ALA A 56 5.18 5.96 -2.20
N CYS A 57 4.21 5.35 -2.87
CA CYS A 57 4.10 5.40 -4.32
C CYS A 57 2.68 5.72 -4.74
N VAL A 58 2.53 6.25 -5.93
CA VAL A 58 1.25 6.60 -6.56
C VAL A 58 1.09 5.89 -7.89
N ALA A 59 -0.14 5.60 -8.24
CA ALA A 59 -0.52 5.08 -9.54
C ALA A 59 -1.32 6.13 -10.30
N ILE A 60 -0.81 6.53 -11.45
CA ILE A 60 -1.38 7.56 -12.32
C ILE A 60 -1.87 6.92 -13.62
N ARG A 61 -3.07 7.25 -14.06
CA ARG A 61 -3.61 6.88 -15.36
C ARG A 61 -4.25 8.09 -16.02
N ASP A 62 -3.84 8.40 -17.25
CA ASP A 62 -4.36 9.55 -18.01
C ASP A 62 -4.26 10.88 -17.24
N GLY A 63 -3.18 11.07 -16.46
CA GLY A 63 -2.97 12.27 -15.64
C GLY A 63 -3.76 12.29 -14.33
N GLU A 64 -4.51 11.24 -14.02
CA GLU A 64 -5.29 11.14 -12.81
C GLU A 64 -4.67 10.15 -11.82
N LEU A 65 -4.56 10.54 -10.54
CA LEU A 65 -4.14 9.67 -9.46
C LEU A 65 -5.28 8.71 -9.11
N ILE A 66 -5.04 7.41 -9.32
CA ILE A 66 -6.03 6.34 -9.13
C ILE A 66 -5.65 5.32 -8.06
N GLY A 67 -4.46 5.44 -7.50
CA GLY A 67 -4.00 4.54 -6.44
C GLY A 67 -2.82 5.10 -5.67
N PHE A 68 -2.62 4.53 -4.50
CA PHE A 68 -1.59 4.92 -3.56
C PHE A 68 -1.14 3.71 -2.74
N GLY A 69 0.16 3.62 -2.45
CA GLY A 69 0.73 2.63 -1.55
C GLY A 69 1.68 3.26 -0.54
N ALA A 70 1.60 2.82 0.71
CA ALA A 70 2.52 3.19 1.77
C ALA A 70 3.29 1.97 2.26
N PHE A 71 4.60 2.10 2.40
CA PHE A 71 5.51 1.02 2.75
C PHE A 71 6.78 1.58 3.40
N GLY A 72 7.67 0.73 3.83
CA GLY A 72 8.93 1.20 4.40
C GLY A 72 9.86 0.08 4.83
N VAL A 73 11.01 0.50 5.34
CA VAL A 73 11.97 -0.37 6.02
C VAL A 73 11.70 -0.32 7.51
N VAL A 74 11.68 -1.47 8.16
CA VAL A 74 11.42 -1.53 9.62
C VAL A 74 12.66 -1.08 10.37
N ALA A 75 12.52 -0.02 11.16
CA ALA A 75 13.58 0.52 11.99
C ALA A 75 14.19 -0.54 12.92
N GLY A 76 15.50 -0.53 13.07
CA GLY A 76 16.20 -1.48 13.93
C GLY A 76 16.37 -2.89 13.33
N THR A 77 15.92 -3.11 12.09
CA THR A 77 16.19 -4.35 11.35
C THR A 77 17.21 -4.10 10.24
N LEU A 78 17.86 -5.18 9.78
CA LEU A 78 18.84 -5.08 8.70
C LEU A 78 18.23 -5.28 7.32
N SER A 79 17.09 -5.98 7.22
CA SER A 79 16.55 -6.41 5.93
C SER A 79 15.06 -6.74 5.97
N THR A 80 14.30 -6.06 6.83
CA THR A 80 12.86 -6.25 6.95
C THR A 80 12.12 -5.04 6.43
N GLY A 81 11.17 -5.27 5.54
CA GLY A 81 10.24 -4.26 5.03
C GLY A 81 8.84 -4.43 5.59
N THR A 82 8.05 -3.40 5.43
CA THR A 82 6.63 -3.42 5.81
C THR A 82 5.80 -2.74 4.74
N ILE A 83 4.58 -3.23 4.54
CA ILE A 83 3.55 -2.57 3.74
C ILE A 83 2.45 -2.12 4.70
N TYR A 84 2.24 -0.81 4.75
CA TYR A 84 1.23 -0.20 5.60
C TYR A 84 -0.17 -0.22 4.96
N GLY A 85 -0.25 -0.19 3.64
CA GLY A 85 -1.50 -0.26 2.94
C GLY A 85 -1.41 0.05 1.45
N VAL A 86 -2.47 -0.34 0.74
CA VAL A 86 -2.72 -0.03 -0.67
C VAL A 86 -4.14 0.47 -0.80
N ILE A 87 -4.30 1.61 -1.43
CA ILE A 87 -5.59 2.21 -1.76
C ILE A 87 -5.72 2.33 -3.26
N VAL A 88 -6.84 1.87 -3.81
CA VAL A 88 -7.19 2.05 -5.22
C VAL A 88 -8.54 2.75 -5.28
N ALA A 89 -8.64 3.82 -6.08
CA ALA A 89 -9.88 4.55 -6.30
C ALA A 89 -11.00 3.57 -6.70
N PRO A 90 -12.21 3.68 -6.13
CA PRO A 90 -13.28 2.70 -6.32
C PRO A 90 -13.58 2.37 -7.78
N ARG A 91 -13.60 3.39 -8.65
CA ARG A 91 -13.84 3.24 -10.11
C ARG A 91 -12.72 2.55 -10.87
N SER A 92 -11.52 2.45 -10.27
CA SER A 92 -10.34 1.84 -10.90
C SER A 92 -10.00 0.45 -10.34
N ARG A 93 -10.82 -0.06 -9.44
CA ARG A 93 -10.64 -1.40 -8.85
C ARG A 93 -10.87 -2.51 -9.88
N ARG A 94 -10.37 -3.72 -9.57
CA ARG A 94 -10.45 -4.94 -10.41
C ARG A 94 -9.76 -4.80 -11.78
N ALA A 95 -8.84 -3.85 -11.92
CA ALA A 95 -8.03 -3.62 -13.11
C ALA A 95 -6.54 -3.90 -12.89
N GLY A 96 -6.18 -4.68 -11.85
CA GLY A 96 -4.80 -5.03 -11.54
C GLY A 96 -3.96 -3.89 -10.95
N ILE A 97 -4.57 -2.74 -10.59
CA ILE A 97 -3.83 -1.57 -10.09
C ILE A 97 -3.14 -1.90 -8.77
N GLY A 98 -3.85 -2.53 -7.84
CA GLY A 98 -3.29 -2.92 -6.54
C GLY A 98 -2.08 -3.85 -6.68
N GLN A 99 -2.13 -4.81 -7.60
CA GLN A 99 -1.01 -5.70 -7.92
C GLN A 99 0.20 -4.93 -8.44
N ARG A 100 -0.02 -3.94 -9.31
CA ARG A 100 1.05 -3.10 -9.87
C ARG A 100 1.69 -2.22 -8.79
N ILE A 101 0.88 -1.70 -7.86
CA ILE A 101 1.38 -0.94 -6.71
C ILE A 101 2.23 -1.86 -5.81
N LEU A 102 1.75 -3.06 -5.45
CA LEU A 102 2.51 -4.04 -4.66
C LEU A 102 3.83 -4.42 -5.34
N PHE A 103 3.79 -4.65 -6.65
CA PHE A 103 5.00 -4.98 -7.41
C PHE A 103 6.04 -3.86 -7.36
N HIS A 104 5.60 -2.60 -7.50
CA HIS A 104 6.49 -1.43 -7.38
C HIS A 104 7.10 -1.35 -5.97
N MET A 105 6.28 -1.48 -4.93
CA MET A 105 6.75 -1.41 -3.54
C MET A 105 7.74 -2.53 -3.21
N ALA A 106 7.46 -3.76 -3.64
CA ALA A 106 8.38 -4.89 -3.46
C ALA A 106 9.72 -4.66 -4.18
N GLY A 107 9.69 -4.11 -5.39
CA GLY A 107 10.89 -3.75 -6.15
C GLY A 107 11.73 -2.68 -5.46
N GLU A 108 11.12 -1.64 -4.93
CA GLU A 108 11.80 -0.60 -4.15
C GLU A 108 12.43 -1.16 -2.86
N LEU A 109 11.72 -2.03 -2.16
CA LEU A 109 12.22 -2.70 -0.97
C LEU A 109 13.38 -3.65 -1.29
N ALA A 110 13.27 -4.43 -2.37
CA ALA A 110 14.35 -5.30 -2.84
C ALA A 110 15.62 -4.49 -3.15
N THR A 111 15.48 -3.36 -3.85
CA THR A 111 16.59 -2.45 -4.14
C THR A 111 17.22 -1.86 -2.87
N ALA A 112 16.45 -1.71 -1.80
CA ALA A 112 16.94 -1.29 -0.49
C ALA A 112 17.57 -2.42 0.34
N GLY A 113 17.67 -3.65 -0.20
CA GLY A 113 18.27 -4.80 0.48
C GLY A 113 17.33 -5.54 1.43
N VAL A 114 16.02 -5.30 1.32
CA VAL A 114 15.01 -6.02 2.10
C VAL A 114 14.91 -7.46 1.59
N ARG A 115 14.81 -8.44 2.50
CA ARG A 115 14.65 -9.87 2.21
C ARG A 115 13.24 -10.37 2.47
N VAL A 116 12.56 -9.77 3.43
CA VAL A 116 11.24 -10.18 3.87
C VAL A 116 10.36 -8.96 4.11
N ILE A 117 9.12 -9.06 3.67
CA ILE A 117 8.12 -8.00 3.82
C ILE A 117 7.01 -8.51 4.72
N PHE A 118 6.62 -7.70 5.70
CA PHE A 118 5.44 -7.95 6.53
C PHE A 118 4.33 -6.95 6.23
N ALA A 119 3.10 -7.38 6.40
CA ALA A 119 1.92 -6.54 6.40
C ALA A 119 1.06 -6.91 7.61
N GLU A 120 0.76 -5.93 8.45
CA GLU A 120 -0.12 -6.08 9.61
C GLU A 120 -1.51 -5.60 9.23
N VAL A 121 -2.49 -6.49 9.30
CA VAL A 121 -3.84 -6.23 8.82
C VAL A 121 -4.86 -6.60 9.89
N PRO A 122 -5.79 -5.70 10.24
CA PRO A 122 -6.92 -6.06 11.09
C PRO A 122 -7.77 -7.16 10.44
N GLY A 123 -8.23 -8.12 11.24
CA GLY A 123 -9.18 -9.13 10.81
C GLY A 123 -10.61 -8.59 10.77
N ASP A 124 -10.82 -7.49 10.05
CA ASP A 124 -12.07 -6.76 9.96
C ASP A 124 -12.62 -6.82 8.52
N PRO A 125 -13.94 -6.99 8.31
CA PRO A 125 -14.55 -7.05 6.98
C PRO A 125 -14.22 -5.85 6.08
N CYS A 126 -14.03 -4.64 6.63
CA CYS A 126 -13.73 -3.45 5.83
C CYS A 126 -12.34 -3.49 5.15
N VAL A 127 -11.42 -4.33 5.61
CA VAL A 127 -10.10 -4.52 4.99
C VAL A 127 -9.95 -5.86 4.24
N MET A 128 -11.02 -6.60 4.09
CA MET A 128 -11.00 -7.93 3.44
C MET A 128 -10.45 -7.88 2.01
N ARG A 129 -10.75 -6.83 1.26
CA ARG A 129 -10.23 -6.65 -0.11
C ARG A 129 -8.71 -6.44 -0.14
N TYR A 130 -8.19 -5.67 0.81
CA TYR A 130 -6.75 -5.47 0.95
C TYR A 130 -6.06 -6.78 1.33
N ARG A 131 -6.62 -7.52 2.26
CA ARG A 131 -6.11 -8.83 2.63
C ARG A 131 -6.11 -9.81 1.45
N ALA A 132 -7.19 -9.85 0.67
CA ALA A 132 -7.27 -10.67 -0.54
C ALA A 132 -6.22 -10.27 -1.58
N LEU A 133 -5.93 -8.97 -1.72
CA LEU A 133 -4.87 -8.46 -2.59
C LEU A 133 -3.49 -8.97 -2.15
N LEU A 134 -3.18 -8.92 -0.86
CA LEU A 134 -1.92 -9.45 -0.32
C LEU A 134 -1.78 -10.95 -0.60
N ILE A 135 -2.81 -11.74 -0.33
CA ILE A 135 -2.81 -13.19 -0.58
C ILE A 135 -2.61 -13.48 -2.06
N SER A 136 -3.30 -12.77 -2.95
CA SER A 136 -3.17 -12.96 -4.39
C SER A 136 -1.80 -12.56 -4.94
N TYR A 137 -1.08 -11.69 -4.24
CA TYR A 137 0.31 -11.33 -4.56
C TYR A 137 1.30 -12.41 -4.10
N GLY A 138 0.96 -13.20 -3.10
CA GLY A 138 1.80 -14.26 -2.56
C GLY A 138 2.13 -14.15 -1.07
N PHE A 139 1.53 -13.18 -0.37
CA PHE A 139 1.66 -13.12 1.08
C PHE A 139 0.96 -14.31 1.74
N MET A 140 1.59 -14.85 2.78
CA MET A 140 1.03 -15.90 3.62
C MET A 140 0.83 -15.40 5.05
N GLU A 141 -0.21 -15.88 5.71
CA GLU A 141 -0.42 -15.59 7.14
C GLU A 141 0.71 -16.23 7.96
N GLU A 142 1.49 -15.43 8.64
CA GLU A 142 2.59 -15.85 9.52
C GLU A 142 2.13 -15.99 10.95
N ALA A 143 1.28 -15.06 11.41
CA ALA A 143 0.77 -15.06 12.77
C ALA A 143 -0.59 -14.36 12.85
N ARG A 144 -1.31 -14.71 13.93
CA ARG A 144 -2.59 -14.10 14.28
C ARG A 144 -2.60 -13.86 15.79
N ILE A 145 -2.93 -12.63 16.17
CA ILE A 145 -3.06 -12.23 17.58
C ILE A 145 -4.52 -11.86 17.80
N GLU A 146 -5.24 -12.74 18.52
CA GLU A 146 -6.66 -12.55 18.78
C GLU A 146 -6.91 -11.31 19.65
N ASP A 147 -8.05 -10.65 19.44
CA ASP A 147 -8.53 -9.49 20.21
C ASP A 147 -7.54 -8.31 20.28
N TYR A 148 -6.60 -8.21 19.33
CA TYR A 148 -5.51 -7.23 19.36
C TYR A 148 -6.02 -5.79 19.27
N TYR A 149 -6.96 -5.51 18.37
CA TYR A 149 -7.49 -4.16 18.16
C TYR A 149 -8.72 -3.89 19.03
N ARG A 150 -9.55 -4.89 19.23
CA ARG A 150 -10.74 -4.95 20.09
C ARG A 150 -11.25 -6.38 20.10
N ASP A 151 -12.22 -6.66 20.98
CA ASP A 151 -12.86 -7.99 21.04
C ASP A 151 -13.34 -8.43 19.65
N GLY A 152 -12.94 -9.62 19.24
CA GLY A 152 -13.26 -10.22 17.94
C GLY A 152 -12.51 -9.65 16.73
N VAL A 153 -11.56 -8.72 16.91
CA VAL A 153 -10.75 -8.18 15.80
C VAL A 153 -9.26 -8.48 16.00
N PRO A 154 -8.77 -9.57 15.44
CA PRO A 154 -7.37 -9.96 15.54
C PRO A 154 -6.46 -9.08 14.69
N GLN A 155 -5.17 -9.02 15.06
CA GLN A 155 -4.10 -8.62 14.16
C GLN A 155 -3.65 -9.83 13.36
N ILE A 156 -3.66 -9.72 12.05
CA ILE A 156 -3.14 -10.72 11.13
C ILE A 156 -1.81 -10.21 10.56
N ILE A 157 -0.75 -10.96 10.81
CA ILE A 157 0.58 -10.68 10.29
C ILE A 157 0.79 -11.55 9.07
N SER A 158 0.95 -10.92 7.91
CA SER A 158 1.23 -11.58 6.64
C SER A 158 2.68 -11.36 6.24
N ARG A 159 3.30 -12.35 5.63
CA ARG A 159 4.71 -12.38 5.22
C ARG A 159 4.85 -12.67 3.74
N PHE A 160 5.82 -12.02 3.12
CA PHE A 160 6.28 -12.29 1.76
C PHE A 160 7.81 -12.27 1.73
N ASP A 161 8.42 -13.32 1.20
CA ASP A 161 9.87 -13.41 0.99
C ASP A 161 10.23 -12.89 -0.41
N LEU A 162 11.20 -11.95 -0.48
CA LEU A 162 11.71 -11.34 -1.72
C LEU A 162 12.75 -12.23 -2.40
#